data_9f951e63100ae958893536708e8819ef
#
_entry.id   9f951e63100ae958893536708e8819ef
#
_cell.length_a   1.000
_cell.length_b   1.000
_cell.length_c   1.000
_cell.angle_alpha   90.00
_cell.angle_beta   90.00
_cell.angle_gamma   90.00
#
_symmetry.space_group_name_H-M   'P 1'
#
loop_
_entity.id
_entity.type
_entity.pdbx_description
1 polymer ?
#
loop_
_entity_poly.entity_id
_entity_poly.type
_entity_poly.pdbx_seq_one_letter_code
_entity_poly.pdbx_strand_id
1 'polypeptide(L)'
;SIDSIGLEMMRKYNKNSANVFITHQCYRTGTLDKIKDYLEIANKEKFYLGVKLVRGAYMEKERNRALDNNYPSPIHDTKENTDKEFNNSLLFCIKNIQKLSLWVGSHNEDSCLKLMEMMKENKIKRDDDRIWFSQLYGMSDNISYSLSSLEYNVVKLIPFGPIEKTIPYLIRRANENSSVQGQSNRQFTLIKDEISRRNKLN
;
A
#
# COMPACT_ATOMS: atom_id res chain seq x y z
N SER A 1 -5.78 7.12 -20.19
CA SER A 1 -5.50 6.03 -19.22
C SER A 1 -6.18 6.34 -17.89
N ILE A 2 -6.29 5.36 -16.99
CA ILE A 2 -6.83 5.58 -15.64
C ILE A 2 -6.02 6.64 -14.91
N ASP A 3 -4.71 6.63 -15.08
CA ASP A 3 -3.81 7.60 -14.44
C ASP A 3 -4.04 9.04 -14.94
N SER A 4 -4.36 9.22 -16.22
CA SER A 4 -4.68 10.57 -16.75
C SER A 4 -5.97 11.12 -16.14
N ILE A 5 -6.98 10.26 -15.93
CA ILE A 5 -8.21 10.64 -15.20
C ILE A 5 -7.89 10.98 -13.75
N GLY A 6 -7.03 10.16 -13.09
CA GLY A 6 -6.58 10.41 -11.72
C GLY A 6 -5.91 11.77 -11.56
N LEU A 7 -4.97 12.12 -12.47
CA LEU A 7 -4.29 13.42 -12.45
C LEU A 7 -5.27 14.58 -12.71
N GLU A 8 -6.23 14.42 -13.63
CA GLU A 8 -7.27 15.42 -13.87
C GLU A 8 -8.12 15.67 -12.61
N MET A 9 -8.51 14.60 -11.93
CA MET A 9 -9.25 14.70 -10.66
C MET A 9 -8.41 15.34 -9.55
N MET A 10 -7.11 15.03 -9.46
CA MET A 10 -6.21 15.70 -8.50
C MET A 10 -6.09 17.20 -8.80
N ARG A 11 -5.96 17.61 -10.05
CA ARG A 11 -5.96 19.02 -10.45
C ARG A 11 -7.20 19.76 -9.93
N LYS A 12 -8.33 19.09 -9.93
CA LYS A 12 -9.60 19.66 -9.50
C LYS A 12 -9.79 19.66 -7.98
N TYR A 13 -9.46 18.57 -7.33
CA TYR A 13 -9.86 18.31 -5.94
C TYR A 13 -8.73 18.35 -4.91
N ASN A 14 -7.45 18.30 -5.33
CA ASN A 14 -6.29 18.28 -4.43
C ASN A 14 -5.63 19.67 -4.30
N LYS A 15 -6.42 20.75 -4.22
CA LYS A 15 -5.88 22.13 -4.15
C LYS A 15 -5.29 22.48 -2.78
N ASN A 16 -5.90 22.04 -1.71
CA ASN A 16 -5.50 22.36 -0.33
C ASN A 16 -4.92 21.14 0.40
N SER A 17 -5.40 19.96 0.07
CA SER A 17 -4.96 18.68 0.60
C SER A 17 -5.21 17.57 -0.42
N ALA A 18 -4.63 16.40 -0.25
CA ALA A 18 -4.89 15.27 -1.15
C ALA A 18 -6.19 14.56 -0.75
N ASN A 19 -7.20 14.64 -1.61
CA ASN A 19 -8.49 13.94 -1.50
C ASN A 19 -8.60 12.81 -2.53
N VAL A 20 -7.89 12.91 -3.65
CA VAL A 20 -7.84 11.93 -4.72
C VAL A 20 -6.46 11.31 -4.74
N PHE A 21 -6.40 9.98 -4.83
CA PHE A 21 -5.15 9.20 -4.81
C PHE A 21 -5.06 8.32 -6.04
N ILE A 22 -3.85 8.16 -6.59
CA ILE A 22 -3.51 7.15 -7.59
C ILE A 22 -2.80 6.00 -6.91
N THR A 23 -3.18 4.76 -7.24
CA THR A 23 -2.50 3.56 -6.74
C THR A 23 -1.29 3.24 -7.60
N HIS A 24 -0.11 3.23 -6.98
CA HIS A 24 1.16 2.85 -7.58
C HIS A 24 1.52 1.42 -7.16
N GLN A 25 1.72 0.56 -8.14
CA GLN A 25 1.96 -0.87 -7.94
C GLN A 25 3.45 -1.15 -8.10
N CYS A 26 4.16 -1.35 -6.98
CA CYS A 26 5.62 -1.43 -6.95
C CYS A 26 6.20 -2.73 -7.52
N TYR A 27 5.38 -3.70 -7.91
CA TYR A 27 5.85 -4.83 -8.71
C TYR A 27 6.25 -4.43 -10.15
N ARG A 28 5.83 -3.23 -10.59
CA ARG A 28 6.20 -2.70 -11.91
C ARG A 28 7.51 -1.94 -11.83
N THR A 29 8.36 -2.15 -12.82
CA THR A 29 9.57 -1.37 -13.02
C THR A 29 9.24 0.10 -13.28
N GLY A 30 10.04 1.03 -12.75
CA GLY A 30 9.86 2.46 -12.96
C GLY A 30 8.70 3.10 -12.18
N THR A 31 8.16 2.41 -11.18
CA THR A 31 7.09 2.98 -10.34
C THR A 31 7.54 4.21 -9.58
N LEU A 32 8.75 4.20 -9.01
CA LEU A 32 9.32 5.36 -8.33
C LEU A 32 9.51 6.55 -9.28
N ASP A 33 10.01 6.32 -10.49
CA ASP A 33 10.23 7.40 -11.45
C ASP A 33 8.90 8.04 -11.87
N LYS A 34 7.87 7.22 -12.07
CA LYS A 34 6.52 7.71 -12.31
C LYS A 34 5.96 8.57 -11.17
N ILE A 35 6.24 8.22 -9.92
CA ILE A 35 5.85 9.05 -8.76
C ILE A 35 6.59 10.39 -8.78
N LYS A 36 7.87 10.40 -9.12
CA LYS A 36 8.67 11.64 -9.28
C LYS A 36 8.07 12.54 -10.35
N ASP A 37 7.80 12.00 -11.55
CA ASP A 37 7.19 12.74 -12.65
C ASP A 37 5.85 13.37 -12.23
N TYR A 38 5.02 12.61 -11.51
CA TYR A 38 3.73 13.11 -11.02
C TYR A 38 3.88 14.19 -9.95
N LEU A 39 4.91 14.09 -9.11
CA LEU A 39 5.21 15.14 -8.13
C LEU A 39 5.69 16.43 -8.82
N GLU A 40 6.49 16.34 -9.88
CA GLU A 40 6.90 17.49 -10.68
C GLU A 40 5.69 18.19 -11.32
N ILE A 41 4.77 17.39 -11.91
CA ILE A 41 3.50 17.92 -12.46
C ILE A 41 2.69 18.61 -11.36
N ALA A 42 2.55 17.97 -10.18
CA ALA A 42 1.79 18.51 -9.06
C ALA A 42 2.38 19.83 -8.55
N ASN A 43 3.70 19.94 -8.47
CA ASN A 43 4.38 21.17 -8.09
C ASN A 43 4.19 22.28 -9.12
N LYS A 44 4.35 21.99 -10.42
CA LYS A 44 4.16 22.94 -11.52
C LYS A 44 2.74 23.46 -11.58
N GLU A 45 1.76 22.59 -11.39
CA GLU A 45 0.34 22.89 -11.53
C GLU A 45 -0.36 23.24 -10.18
N LYS A 46 0.43 23.28 -9.08
CA LYS A 46 0.01 23.71 -7.73
C LYS A 46 -1.17 22.92 -7.16
N PHE A 47 -1.02 21.58 -7.12
CA PHE A 47 -1.92 20.70 -6.38
C PHE A 47 -1.11 19.71 -5.52
N TYR A 48 -1.78 19.03 -4.57
CA TYR A 48 -1.16 18.01 -3.74
C TYR A 48 -1.27 16.64 -4.39
N LEU A 49 -0.16 15.90 -4.46
CA LEU A 49 -0.17 14.54 -5.02
C LEU A 49 -0.72 13.54 -4.00
N GLY A 50 -1.74 12.79 -4.36
CA GLY A 50 -2.24 11.67 -3.56
C GLY A 50 -1.62 10.34 -4.03
N VAL A 51 -0.76 9.73 -3.24
CA VAL A 51 -0.04 8.50 -3.56
C VAL A 51 -0.56 7.35 -2.71
N LYS A 52 -1.07 6.30 -3.33
CA LYS A 52 -1.31 5.02 -2.66
C LYS A 52 -0.26 4.00 -3.12
N LEU A 53 0.57 3.52 -2.20
CA LEU A 53 1.57 2.51 -2.48
C LEU A 53 1.06 1.11 -2.15
N VAL A 54 1.20 0.20 -3.09
CA VAL A 54 0.97 -1.24 -2.91
C VAL A 54 2.07 -2.02 -3.63
N ARG A 55 2.36 -3.24 -3.19
CA ARG A 55 3.24 -4.12 -3.97
C ARG A 55 2.61 -4.48 -5.31
N GLY A 56 1.31 -4.75 -5.29
CA GLY A 56 0.49 -5.03 -6.47
C GLY A 56 0.07 -6.50 -6.54
N ALA A 57 -0.92 -6.76 -7.40
CA ALA A 57 -1.69 -7.99 -7.33
C ALA A 57 -2.02 -8.63 -8.68
N TYR A 58 -1.47 -8.15 -9.77
CA TYR A 58 -1.78 -8.63 -11.11
C TYR A 58 -0.54 -9.07 -11.89
N MET A 59 0.51 -9.51 -11.18
CA MET A 59 1.80 -9.86 -11.78
C MET A 59 1.67 -10.88 -12.93
N GLU A 60 1.02 -12.00 -12.67
CA GLU A 60 0.84 -13.05 -13.68
C GLU A 60 0.05 -12.57 -14.88
N LYS A 61 -1.03 -11.82 -14.63
CA LYS A 61 -1.85 -11.26 -15.71
C LYS A 61 -1.06 -10.30 -16.60
N GLU A 62 -0.22 -9.46 -16.01
CA GLU A 62 0.62 -8.52 -16.76
C GLU A 62 1.75 -9.21 -17.48
N ARG A 63 2.36 -10.24 -16.89
CA ARG A 63 3.38 -11.08 -17.56
C ARG A 63 2.80 -11.82 -18.77
N ASN A 64 1.65 -12.47 -18.60
CA ASN A 64 0.97 -13.17 -19.70
C ASN A 64 0.60 -12.19 -20.82
N ARG A 65 0.07 -11.02 -20.47
CA ARG A 65 -0.23 -9.99 -21.47
C ARG A 65 1.00 -9.51 -22.23
N ALA A 66 2.15 -9.41 -21.55
CA ALA A 66 3.41 -9.03 -22.20
C ALA A 66 3.87 -10.11 -23.19
N LEU A 67 3.75 -11.39 -22.80
CA LEU A 67 4.03 -12.54 -23.68
C LEU A 67 3.10 -12.57 -24.89
N ASP A 68 1.78 -12.45 -24.68
CA ASP A 68 0.77 -12.49 -25.73
C ASP A 68 0.94 -11.35 -26.77
N ASN A 69 1.49 -10.22 -26.36
CA ASN A 69 1.66 -9.05 -27.23
C ASN A 69 3.13 -8.76 -27.59
N ASN A 70 4.05 -9.68 -27.30
CA ASN A 70 5.47 -9.60 -27.67
C ASN A 70 6.18 -8.30 -27.23
N TYR A 71 5.94 -7.83 -25.99
CA TYR A 71 6.70 -6.72 -25.41
C TYR A 71 7.39 -7.16 -24.11
N PRO A 72 8.49 -6.48 -23.68
CA PRO A 72 9.17 -6.79 -22.43
C PRO A 72 8.23 -6.68 -21.23
N SER A 73 8.27 -7.67 -20.34
CA SER A 73 7.45 -7.64 -19.11
C SER A 73 7.74 -6.38 -18.28
N PRO A 74 6.73 -5.61 -17.91
CA PRO A 74 6.91 -4.42 -17.07
C PRO A 74 7.06 -4.78 -15.57
N ILE A 75 7.16 -6.06 -15.24
CA ILE A 75 7.15 -6.57 -13.88
C ILE A 75 8.57 -6.93 -13.45
N HIS A 76 8.96 -6.57 -12.23
CA HIS A 76 10.22 -7.01 -11.64
C HIS A 76 10.36 -8.52 -11.66
N ASP A 77 11.57 -9.00 -11.91
CA ASP A 77 11.85 -10.44 -12.02
C ASP A 77 11.75 -11.13 -10.65
N THR A 78 12.09 -10.42 -9.57
CA THR A 78 12.13 -10.96 -8.22
C THR A 78 11.27 -10.18 -7.22
N LYS A 79 10.91 -10.85 -6.13
CA LYS A 79 10.21 -10.24 -5.00
C LYS A 79 11.09 -9.17 -4.33
N GLU A 80 12.37 -9.41 -4.22
CA GLU A 80 13.36 -8.49 -3.63
C GLU A 80 13.40 -7.16 -4.38
N ASN A 81 13.34 -7.18 -5.70
CA ASN A 81 13.27 -5.98 -6.54
C ASN A 81 11.96 -5.21 -6.31
N THR A 82 10.84 -5.92 -6.16
CA THR A 82 9.54 -5.32 -5.79
C THR A 82 9.61 -4.68 -4.40
N ASP A 83 10.21 -5.35 -3.43
CA ASP A 83 10.38 -4.84 -2.07
C ASP A 83 11.30 -3.61 -2.04
N LYS A 84 12.37 -3.62 -2.85
CA LYS A 84 13.27 -2.47 -3.02
C LYS A 84 12.56 -1.28 -3.64
N GLU A 85 11.80 -1.49 -4.71
CA GLU A 85 10.99 -0.45 -5.36
C GLU A 85 9.98 0.16 -4.39
N PHE A 86 9.28 -0.68 -3.63
CA PHE A 86 8.33 -0.26 -2.59
C PHE A 86 9.01 0.58 -1.51
N ASN A 87 10.15 0.11 -0.97
CA ASN A 87 10.85 0.81 0.10
C ASN A 87 11.46 2.14 -0.38
N ASN A 88 11.98 2.19 -1.60
CA ASN A 88 12.51 3.42 -2.20
C ASN A 88 11.40 4.43 -2.47
N SER A 89 10.25 3.98 -2.96
CA SER A 89 9.05 4.81 -3.17
C SER A 89 8.51 5.36 -1.85
N LEU A 90 8.51 4.53 -0.79
CA LEU A 90 8.13 4.92 0.56
C LEU A 90 9.02 6.04 1.10
N LEU A 91 10.36 5.85 1.01
CA LEU A 91 11.33 6.85 1.43
C LEU A 91 11.20 8.16 0.65
N PHE A 92 10.99 8.07 -0.67
CA PHE A 92 10.76 9.24 -1.51
C PHE A 92 9.51 10.01 -1.08
N CYS A 93 8.39 9.31 -0.84
CA CYS A 93 7.16 9.94 -0.40
C CYS A 93 7.31 10.64 0.95
N ILE A 94 7.98 10.00 1.93
CA ILE A 94 8.22 10.61 3.24
C ILE A 94 9.08 11.88 3.14
N LYS A 95 10.12 11.86 2.31
CA LYS A 95 10.97 13.05 2.09
C LYS A 95 10.21 14.22 1.44
N ASN A 96 9.13 13.94 0.73
CA ASN A 96 8.33 14.93 0.01
C ASN A 96 6.93 15.13 0.62
N ILE A 97 6.72 14.73 1.87
CA ILE A 97 5.40 14.73 2.52
C ILE A 97 4.73 16.10 2.59
N GLN A 98 5.47 17.18 2.43
CA GLN A 98 4.94 18.55 2.38
C GLN A 98 4.15 18.84 1.09
N LYS A 99 4.30 18.00 0.06
CA LYS A 99 3.70 18.17 -1.27
C LYS A 99 2.82 17.02 -1.70
N LEU A 100 2.74 15.98 -0.87
CA LEU A 100 1.93 14.79 -1.15
C LEU A 100 1.30 14.22 0.13
N SER A 101 0.29 13.36 -0.07
CA SER A 101 -0.21 12.48 0.98
C SER A 101 -0.01 11.02 0.57
N LEU A 102 0.21 10.16 1.54
CA LEU A 102 0.64 8.78 1.36
C LEU A 102 -0.33 7.79 2.02
N TRP A 103 -0.88 6.88 1.23
CA TRP A 103 -1.58 5.69 1.71
C TRP A 103 -0.74 4.45 1.46
N VAL A 104 -0.40 3.73 2.52
CA VAL A 104 0.41 2.51 2.44
C VAL A 104 -0.49 1.30 2.58
N GLY A 105 -0.79 0.65 1.45
CA GLY A 105 -1.55 -0.60 1.39
C GLY A 105 -0.63 -1.81 1.53
N SER A 106 -0.45 -2.29 2.76
CA SER A 106 0.44 -3.41 3.02
C SER A 106 -0.05 -4.30 4.16
N HIS A 107 0.12 -5.61 3.97
CA HIS A 107 -0.04 -6.67 4.99
C HIS A 107 1.31 -7.12 5.56
N ASN A 108 2.41 -6.50 5.14
CA ASN A 108 3.76 -6.81 5.59
C ASN A 108 4.11 -5.94 6.80
N GLU A 109 4.38 -6.60 7.93
CA GLU A 109 4.68 -5.96 9.21
C GLU A 109 5.97 -5.14 9.13
N ASP A 110 7.03 -5.68 8.50
CA ASP A 110 8.32 -4.97 8.37
C ASP A 110 8.18 -3.66 7.60
N SER A 111 7.29 -3.62 6.59
CA SER A 111 7.01 -2.38 5.84
C SER A 111 6.28 -1.35 6.69
N CYS A 112 5.38 -1.80 7.58
CA CYS A 112 4.68 -0.90 8.50
C CYS A 112 5.66 -0.36 9.55
N LEU A 113 6.50 -1.22 10.15
CA LEU A 113 7.55 -0.82 11.09
C LEU A 113 8.52 0.18 10.45
N LYS A 114 8.96 -0.09 9.23
CA LYS A 114 9.85 0.81 8.47
C LYS A 114 9.23 2.18 8.23
N LEU A 115 7.93 2.25 7.92
CA LEU A 115 7.24 3.52 7.80
C LEU A 115 7.17 4.26 9.14
N MET A 116 6.87 3.56 10.23
CA MET A 116 6.88 4.16 11.58
C MET A 116 8.25 4.75 11.94
N GLU A 117 9.34 4.03 11.65
CA GLU A 117 10.72 4.50 11.85
C GLU A 117 10.99 5.75 11.01
N MET A 118 10.65 5.74 9.72
CA MET A 118 10.81 6.90 8.84
C MET A 118 10.01 8.11 9.32
N MET A 119 8.78 7.92 9.81
CA MET A 119 7.99 9.02 10.40
C MET A 119 8.68 9.60 11.62
N LYS A 120 9.19 8.75 12.53
CA LYS A 120 9.92 9.17 13.72
C LYS A 120 11.20 9.95 13.38
N GLU A 121 12.02 9.43 12.46
CA GLU A 121 13.27 10.07 12.01
C GLU A 121 13.03 11.45 11.39
N ASN A 122 11.95 11.60 10.64
CA ASN A 122 11.56 12.85 10.00
C ASN A 122 10.69 13.76 10.89
N LYS A 123 10.53 13.42 12.19
CA LYS A 123 9.72 14.16 13.16
C LYS A 123 8.27 14.40 12.71
N ILE A 124 7.70 13.44 11.99
CA ILE A 124 6.31 13.43 11.56
C ILE A 124 5.47 12.84 12.69
N LYS A 125 4.36 13.48 13.04
CA LYS A 125 3.45 12.98 14.08
C LYS A 125 2.82 11.65 13.65
N ARG A 126 2.46 10.81 14.63
CA ARG A 126 1.81 9.51 14.37
C ARG A 126 0.45 9.66 13.70
N ASP A 127 -0.30 10.66 14.11
CA ASP A 127 -1.64 11.03 13.62
C ASP A 127 -1.62 12.04 12.47
N ASP A 128 -0.48 12.20 11.78
CA ASP A 128 -0.37 13.11 10.63
C ASP A 128 -1.38 12.71 9.54
N ASP A 129 -2.31 13.59 9.22
CA ASP A 129 -3.44 13.36 8.31
C ASP A 129 -3.03 13.08 6.86
N ARG A 130 -1.75 13.31 6.53
CA ARG A 130 -1.18 13.01 5.22
C ARG A 130 -0.71 11.56 5.07
N ILE A 131 -0.62 10.78 6.17
CA ILE A 131 -0.09 9.41 6.15
C ILE A 131 -1.11 8.44 6.72
N TRP A 132 -1.42 7.40 5.95
CA TRP A 132 -2.40 6.38 6.29
C TRP A 132 -1.86 4.97 6.05
N PHE A 133 -1.99 4.11 7.04
CA PHE A 133 -1.80 2.67 6.89
C PHE A 133 -3.12 2.02 6.47
N SER A 134 -3.07 1.11 5.52
CA SER A 134 -4.28 0.49 5.03
C SER A 134 -4.13 -1.03 4.83
N GLN A 135 -5.07 -1.78 5.36
CA GLN A 135 -5.16 -3.24 5.23
C GLN A 135 -6.55 -3.62 4.72
N LEU A 136 -6.64 -4.80 4.10
CA LEU A 136 -7.92 -5.35 3.71
C LEU A 136 -8.68 -5.81 4.94
N TYR A 137 -9.99 -5.58 4.97
CA TYR A 137 -10.87 -6.06 6.04
C TYR A 137 -10.79 -7.59 6.19
N GLY A 138 -10.71 -8.08 7.42
CA GLY A 138 -10.55 -9.50 7.73
C GLY A 138 -9.12 -10.03 7.55
N MET A 139 -8.13 -9.15 7.28
CA MET A 139 -6.73 -9.53 7.12
C MET A 139 -5.83 -8.61 7.93
N SER A 140 -4.76 -9.19 8.54
CA SER A 140 -3.74 -8.46 9.31
C SER A 140 -4.33 -7.56 10.40
N ASP A 141 -5.31 -8.06 11.13
CA ASP A 141 -5.95 -7.32 12.22
C ASP A 141 -4.96 -6.99 13.34
N ASN A 142 -3.99 -7.88 13.61
CA ASN A 142 -2.88 -7.62 14.52
C ASN A 142 -2.13 -6.32 14.14
N ILE A 143 -1.79 -6.11 12.87
CA ILE A 143 -1.12 -4.90 12.40
C ILE A 143 -2.05 -3.69 12.59
N SER A 144 -3.30 -3.79 12.13
CA SER A 144 -4.24 -2.67 12.16
C SER A 144 -4.52 -2.20 13.59
N TYR A 145 -4.80 -3.13 14.51
CA TYR A 145 -5.09 -2.79 15.90
C TYR A 145 -3.84 -2.28 16.64
N SER A 146 -2.66 -2.86 16.38
CA SER A 146 -1.42 -2.37 16.98
C SER A 146 -1.09 -0.95 16.53
N LEU A 147 -1.21 -0.65 15.22
CA LEU A 147 -0.99 0.70 14.70
C LEU A 147 -2.01 1.71 15.28
N SER A 148 -3.28 1.32 15.34
CA SER A 148 -4.34 2.18 15.90
C SER A 148 -4.13 2.43 17.40
N SER A 149 -3.71 1.43 18.18
CA SER A 149 -3.40 1.60 19.60
C SER A 149 -2.20 2.51 19.88
N LEU A 150 -1.33 2.66 18.88
CA LEU A 150 -0.18 3.58 18.89
C LEU A 150 -0.53 4.94 18.25
N GLU A 151 -1.81 5.23 18.01
CA GLU A 151 -2.33 6.50 17.48
C GLU A 151 -1.91 6.81 16.03
N TYR A 152 -1.56 5.79 15.23
CA TYR A 152 -1.37 5.97 13.79
C TYR A 152 -2.72 5.95 13.05
N ASN A 153 -2.80 6.67 11.94
CA ASN A 153 -3.99 6.64 11.08
C ASN A 153 -4.08 5.30 10.35
N VAL A 154 -5.16 4.57 10.58
CA VAL A 154 -5.39 3.24 10.00
C VAL A 154 -6.74 3.17 9.30
N VAL A 155 -6.77 2.55 8.12
CA VAL A 155 -7.98 2.30 7.33
C VAL A 155 -8.09 0.83 6.99
N LYS A 156 -9.28 0.28 7.13
CA LYS A 156 -9.65 -1.04 6.60
C LYS A 156 -10.40 -0.89 5.29
N LEU A 157 -9.83 -1.45 4.21
CA LEU A 157 -10.51 -1.52 2.92
C LEU A 157 -11.53 -2.65 2.93
N ILE A 158 -12.81 -2.32 2.82
CA ILE A 158 -13.92 -3.27 2.75
C ILE A 158 -14.32 -3.43 1.28
N PRO A 159 -14.09 -4.60 0.65
CA PRO A 159 -14.57 -4.86 -0.69
C PRO A 159 -16.10 -4.91 -0.69
N PHE A 160 -16.71 -4.14 -1.56
CA PHE A 160 -18.16 -4.09 -1.73
C PHE A 160 -18.50 -4.19 -3.22
N GLY A 161 -19.57 -4.94 -3.54
CA GLY A 161 -20.06 -5.07 -4.90
C GLY A 161 -20.81 -6.39 -5.15
N PRO A 162 -21.21 -6.65 -6.40
CA PRO A 162 -21.84 -7.92 -6.76
C PRO A 162 -20.97 -9.12 -6.40
N ILE A 163 -21.57 -10.17 -5.86
CA ILE A 163 -20.88 -11.38 -5.39
C ILE A 163 -19.98 -11.97 -6.46
N GLU A 164 -20.45 -12.05 -7.69
CA GLU A 164 -19.71 -12.58 -8.86
C GLU A 164 -18.38 -11.85 -9.15
N LYS A 165 -18.28 -10.58 -8.75
CA LYS A 165 -17.05 -9.77 -8.92
C LYS A 165 -16.23 -9.71 -7.63
N THR A 166 -16.88 -9.69 -6.49
CA THR A 166 -16.27 -9.56 -5.17
C THR A 166 -15.57 -10.83 -4.72
N ILE A 167 -16.19 -12.01 -4.90
CA ILE A 167 -15.59 -13.30 -4.53
C ILE A 167 -14.28 -13.57 -5.28
N PRO A 168 -14.19 -13.45 -6.61
CA PRO A 168 -12.91 -13.64 -7.32
C PRO A 168 -11.84 -12.65 -6.87
N TYR A 169 -12.21 -11.42 -6.51
CA TYR A 169 -11.29 -10.45 -5.93
C TYR A 169 -10.73 -10.94 -4.59
N LEU A 170 -11.58 -11.40 -3.66
CA LEU A 170 -11.18 -11.89 -2.34
C LEU A 170 -10.33 -13.16 -2.43
N ILE A 171 -10.67 -14.10 -3.31
CA ILE A 171 -9.90 -15.32 -3.54
C ILE A 171 -8.48 -14.97 -4.00
N ARG A 172 -8.32 -14.02 -4.95
CA ARG A 172 -6.99 -13.57 -5.37
C ARG A 172 -6.18 -12.98 -4.21
N ARG A 173 -6.82 -12.18 -3.36
CA ARG A 173 -6.16 -11.61 -2.16
C ARG A 173 -5.76 -12.70 -1.16
N ALA A 174 -6.62 -13.67 -0.90
CA ALA A 174 -6.31 -14.80 -0.04
C ALA A 174 -5.12 -15.62 -0.57
N ASN A 175 -5.10 -15.91 -1.87
CA ASN A 175 -4.00 -16.64 -2.50
C ASN A 175 -2.67 -15.87 -2.46
N GLU A 176 -2.68 -14.58 -2.67
CA GLU A 176 -1.49 -13.73 -2.58
C GLU A 176 -0.92 -13.67 -1.16
N ASN A 177 -1.77 -13.62 -0.15
CA ASN A 177 -1.33 -13.66 1.24
C ASN A 177 -0.87 -15.04 1.69
N SER A 178 -1.47 -16.11 1.16
CA SER A 178 -1.04 -17.48 1.46
C SER A 178 0.27 -17.83 0.75
N SER A 179 0.58 -17.22 -0.39
CA SER A 179 1.86 -17.37 -1.09
C SER A 179 3.03 -16.66 -0.38
N VAL A 180 2.75 -15.73 0.53
CA VAL A 180 3.73 -15.23 1.51
C VAL A 180 3.82 -16.25 2.63
N GLN A 181 4.61 -17.32 2.40
CA GLN A 181 4.87 -18.38 3.39
C GLN A 181 5.21 -17.76 4.74
N GLY A 182 4.40 -18.02 5.74
CA GLY A 182 4.62 -17.58 7.12
C GLY A 182 3.56 -16.64 7.72
N GLN A 183 2.84 -15.84 6.96
CA GLN A 183 1.88 -14.89 7.54
C GLN A 183 0.64 -15.58 8.12
N SER A 184 0.07 -16.59 7.46
CA SER A 184 -1.08 -17.35 7.99
C SER A 184 -0.69 -18.17 9.22
N ASN A 185 0.51 -18.79 9.22
CA ASN A 185 1.03 -19.51 10.37
C ASN A 185 1.32 -18.56 11.54
N ARG A 186 1.83 -17.35 11.26
CA ARG A 186 2.10 -16.35 12.29
C ARG A 186 0.81 -15.82 12.94
N GLN A 187 -0.23 -15.49 12.16
CA GLN A 187 -1.53 -15.10 12.72
C GLN A 187 -2.11 -16.21 13.62
N PHE A 188 -2.03 -17.44 13.18
CA PHE A 188 -2.50 -18.59 13.98
C PHE A 188 -1.70 -18.77 15.28
N THR A 189 -0.38 -18.58 15.24
CA THR A 189 0.47 -18.56 16.43
C THR A 189 0.11 -17.44 17.38
N LEU A 190 -0.04 -16.20 16.89
CA LEU A 190 -0.44 -15.06 17.72
C LEU A 190 -1.81 -15.24 18.39
N ILE A 191 -2.77 -15.86 17.70
CA ILE A 191 -4.07 -16.19 18.28
C ILE A 191 -3.92 -17.25 19.38
N LYS A 192 -3.14 -18.28 19.16
CA LYS A 192 -2.85 -19.32 20.19
C LYS A 192 -2.15 -18.73 21.41
N ASP A 193 -1.18 -17.87 21.19
CA ASP A 193 -0.42 -17.23 22.27
C ASP A 193 -1.35 -16.32 23.10
N GLU A 194 -2.25 -15.58 22.45
CA GLU A 194 -3.22 -14.73 23.13
C GLU A 194 -4.27 -15.54 23.90
N ILE A 195 -4.76 -16.65 23.35
CA ILE A 195 -5.63 -17.59 24.07
C ILE A 195 -4.92 -18.13 25.30
N SER A 196 -3.66 -18.57 25.15
CA SER A 196 -2.85 -19.08 26.26
C SER A 196 -2.60 -18.02 27.32
N ARG A 197 -2.36 -16.77 26.92
CA ARG A 197 -2.21 -15.65 27.84
C ARG A 197 -3.50 -15.39 28.65
N ARG A 198 -4.65 -15.38 28.00
CA ARG A 198 -5.95 -15.20 28.69
C ARG A 198 -6.25 -16.33 29.68
N ASN A 199 -5.97 -17.58 29.30
CA ASN A 199 -6.19 -18.73 30.17
C ASN A 199 -5.27 -18.75 31.40
N LYS A 200 -4.15 -18.01 31.40
CA LYS A 200 -3.27 -17.86 32.56
C LYS A 200 -3.71 -16.73 33.51
N LEU A 201 -4.64 -15.91 33.11
CA LEU A 201 -5.16 -14.78 33.88
C LEU A 201 -6.47 -15.10 34.61
N ASN A 202 -7.08 -16.25 34.25
CA ASN A 202 -8.23 -16.87 34.93
C ASN A 202 -7.74 -18.02 35.79
#